data_98bce0d1b6b31001f8928874bbe3294a
#
_entry.id   98bce0d1b6b31001f8928874bbe3294a
#
_cell.length_a   1.000
_cell.length_b   1.000
_cell.length_c   1.000
_cell.angle_alpha   90.00
_cell.angle_beta   90.00
_cell.angle_gamma   90.00
#
_symmetry.space_group_name_H-M   'P 1'
#
loop_
_entity.id
_entity.type
_entity.pdbx_description
1 polymer ?
#
loop_
_entity_poly.entity_id
_entity_poly.type
_entity_poly.pdbx_seq_one_letter_code
_entity_poly.pdbx_strand_id
1 'polypeptide(L)'
;MPRVEWRDEFAVGVASIDHEHREMVGLLNQIFEKLETETDRDAVADFLGEVHARIAAHFALEEQIMRQKKYDQYEDHKTDHERLLDDIRDIMDAHEDDTYAERKHAFADRLQDWFVEHFKTRDARLHKRLGV
;
A
#
# COMPACT_ATOMS: atom_id res chain seq x y z
N MET A 1 3.60 -14.54 12.22
CA MET A 1 3.12 -14.17 10.88
C MET A 1 3.52 -12.73 10.59
N PRO A 2 4.15 -12.42 9.45
CA PRO A 2 4.46 -11.04 9.08
C PRO A 2 3.18 -10.22 8.96
N ARG A 3 3.23 -9.00 9.43
CA ARG A 3 2.04 -8.16 9.46
C ARG A 3 2.42 -6.68 9.44
N VAL A 4 1.61 -5.88 8.72
CA VAL A 4 1.65 -4.42 8.79
C VAL A 4 0.60 -3.99 9.82
N GLU A 5 1.00 -3.14 10.77
CA GLU A 5 0.12 -2.70 11.84
C GLU A 5 -0.40 -1.29 11.58
N TRP A 6 -1.72 -1.11 11.75
CA TRP A 6 -2.30 0.23 11.78
C TRP A 6 -1.87 0.92 13.08
N ARG A 7 -1.52 2.20 12.98
CA ARG A 7 -1.21 3.04 14.13
C ARG A 7 -2.09 4.29 14.10
N ASP A 8 -2.52 4.76 15.26
CA ASP A 8 -3.35 5.95 15.36
C ASP A 8 -2.69 7.18 14.74
N GLU A 9 -1.37 7.25 14.77
CA GLU A 9 -0.60 8.34 14.15
C GLU A 9 -0.71 8.37 12.62
N PHE A 10 -1.23 7.33 11.97
CA PHE A 10 -1.49 7.30 10.54
C PHE A 10 -2.77 8.07 10.17
N ALA A 11 -3.63 8.37 11.16
CA ALA A 11 -4.87 9.08 10.91
C ALA A 11 -4.60 10.52 10.47
N VAL A 12 -5.33 10.96 9.43
CA VAL A 12 -5.23 12.33 8.91
C VAL A 12 -6.36 13.23 9.40
N GLY A 13 -7.29 12.68 10.19
CA GLY A 13 -8.39 13.42 10.77
C GLY A 13 -9.64 13.50 9.91
N VAL A 14 -9.66 12.80 8.76
CA VAL A 14 -10.82 12.69 7.87
C VAL A 14 -11.30 11.24 7.91
N ALA A 15 -12.46 11.00 8.50
CA ALA A 15 -12.93 9.64 8.82
C ALA A 15 -12.98 8.71 7.60
N SER A 16 -13.45 9.18 6.45
CA SER A 16 -13.55 8.37 5.23
C SER A 16 -12.18 7.98 4.70
N ILE A 17 -11.20 8.88 4.79
CA ILE A 17 -9.84 8.63 4.32
C ILE A 17 -9.15 7.66 5.27
N ASP A 18 -9.30 7.85 6.57
CA ASP A 18 -8.72 6.97 7.56
C ASP A 18 -9.27 5.55 7.42
N HIS A 19 -10.57 5.43 7.12
CA HIS A 19 -11.19 4.13 6.84
C HIS A 19 -10.56 3.45 5.62
N GLU A 20 -10.39 4.18 4.52
CA GLU A 20 -9.75 3.64 3.30
C GLU A 20 -8.31 3.21 3.55
N HIS A 21 -7.56 3.98 4.33
CA HIS A 21 -6.19 3.63 4.67
C HIS A 21 -6.12 2.37 5.53
N ARG A 22 -7.04 2.20 6.48
CA ARG A 22 -7.14 0.96 7.27
C ARG A 22 -7.47 -0.23 6.38
N GLU A 23 -8.36 -0.06 5.41
CA GLU A 23 -8.67 -1.12 4.46
C GLU A 23 -7.46 -1.50 3.62
N MET A 24 -6.65 -0.53 3.19
CA MET A 24 -5.43 -0.78 2.44
C MET A 24 -4.44 -1.61 3.27
N VAL A 25 -4.22 -1.25 4.53
CA VAL A 25 -3.38 -2.04 5.45
C VAL A 25 -3.94 -3.46 5.59
N GLY A 26 -5.26 -3.59 5.71
CA GLY A 26 -5.92 -4.89 5.78
C GLY A 26 -5.70 -5.75 4.53
N LEU A 27 -5.76 -5.15 3.35
CA LEU A 27 -5.50 -5.86 2.09
C LEU A 27 -4.07 -6.39 2.03
N LEU A 28 -3.10 -5.59 2.46
CA LEU A 28 -1.70 -6.03 2.48
C LEU A 28 -1.48 -7.16 3.48
N ASN A 29 -2.15 -7.12 4.63
CA ASN A 29 -2.10 -8.23 5.58
C ASN A 29 -2.72 -9.50 5.02
N GLN A 30 -3.78 -9.37 4.22
CA GLN A 30 -4.37 -10.52 3.52
C GLN A 30 -3.40 -11.15 2.52
N ILE A 31 -2.52 -10.35 1.89
CA ILE A 31 -1.46 -10.88 1.04
C ILE A 31 -0.57 -11.84 1.84
N PHE A 32 -0.07 -11.41 3.01
CA PHE A 32 0.79 -12.26 3.82
C PHE A 32 0.08 -13.52 4.30
N GLU A 33 -1.18 -13.38 4.72
CA GLU A 33 -1.98 -14.53 5.15
C GLU A 33 -2.18 -15.52 4.00
N LYS A 34 -2.52 -15.03 2.81
CA LYS A 34 -2.75 -15.86 1.63
C LYS A 34 -1.48 -16.63 1.25
N LEU A 35 -0.33 -15.95 1.28
CA LEU A 35 0.96 -16.57 0.95
C LEU A 35 1.36 -17.67 1.93
N GLU A 36 0.87 -17.63 3.16
CA GLU A 36 1.20 -18.63 4.17
C GLU A 36 0.20 -19.78 4.27
N THR A 37 -1.07 -19.53 3.92
CA THR A 37 -2.15 -20.50 4.13
C THR A 37 -2.66 -21.15 2.85
N GLU A 38 -2.63 -20.46 1.72
CA GLU A 38 -3.14 -20.97 0.45
C GLU A 38 -2.07 -21.83 -0.25
N THR A 39 -2.48 -23.01 -0.69
CA THR A 39 -1.56 -23.95 -1.35
C THR A 39 -1.63 -23.87 -2.88
N ASP A 40 -2.67 -23.27 -3.45
CA ASP A 40 -2.82 -23.11 -4.90
C ASP A 40 -2.03 -21.87 -5.35
N ARG A 41 -0.93 -22.10 -6.06
CA ARG A 41 -0.04 -21.03 -6.53
C ARG A 41 -0.74 -20.04 -7.44
N ASP A 42 -1.62 -20.53 -8.32
CA ASP A 42 -2.34 -19.67 -9.26
C ASP A 42 -3.36 -18.81 -8.54
N ALA A 43 -4.04 -19.36 -7.53
CA ALA A 43 -4.97 -18.58 -6.72
C ALA A 43 -4.25 -17.45 -5.97
N VAL A 44 -3.05 -17.71 -5.45
CA VAL A 44 -2.24 -16.69 -4.79
C VAL A 44 -1.81 -15.62 -5.79
N ALA A 45 -1.31 -16.01 -6.96
CA ALA A 45 -0.88 -15.08 -8.00
C ALA A 45 -2.04 -14.17 -8.44
N ASP A 46 -3.23 -14.72 -8.63
CA ASP A 46 -4.43 -13.96 -9.00
C ASP A 46 -4.80 -12.96 -7.90
N PHE A 47 -4.73 -13.39 -6.65
CA PHE A 47 -5.03 -12.51 -5.51
C PHE A 47 -4.04 -11.35 -5.40
N LEU A 48 -2.75 -11.62 -5.56
CA LEU A 48 -1.72 -10.58 -5.55
C LEU A 48 -1.96 -9.56 -6.66
N GLY A 49 -2.27 -10.03 -7.86
CA GLY A 49 -2.58 -9.15 -9.00
C GLY A 49 -3.81 -8.29 -8.74
N GLU A 50 -4.85 -8.86 -8.14
CA GLU A 50 -6.06 -8.13 -7.79
C GLU A 50 -5.78 -7.03 -6.76
N VAL A 51 -5.04 -7.34 -5.71
CA VAL A 51 -4.71 -6.35 -4.67
C VAL A 51 -3.85 -5.22 -5.27
N HIS A 52 -2.85 -5.58 -6.08
CA HIS A 52 -2.03 -4.58 -6.76
C HIS A 52 -2.88 -3.63 -7.61
N ALA A 53 -3.82 -4.18 -8.40
CA ALA A 53 -4.70 -3.39 -9.24
C ALA A 53 -5.61 -2.46 -8.43
N ARG A 54 -6.15 -2.93 -7.31
CA ARG A 54 -7.02 -2.14 -6.44
C ARG A 54 -6.28 -0.98 -5.80
N ILE A 55 -5.07 -1.21 -5.33
CA ILE A 55 -4.23 -0.17 -4.73
C ILE A 55 -3.81 0.84 -5.80
N ALA A 56 -3.42 0.37 -6.99
CA ALA A 56 -3.06 1.24 -8.11
C ALA A 56 -4.24 2.15 -8.51
N ALA A 57 -5.46 1.61 -8.55
CA ALA A 57 -6.66 2.39 -8.85
C ALA A 57 -6.93 3.46 -7.79
N HIS A 58 -6.76 3.12 -6.51
CA HIS A 58 -6.89 4.08 -5.42
C HIS A 58 -5.91 5.24 -5.57
N PHE A 59 -4.65 4.93 -5.85
CA PHE A 59 -3.62 5.95 -6.06
C PHE A 59 -3.89 6.80 -7.30
N ALA A 60 -4.41 6.19 -8.38
CA ALA A 60 -4.74 6.92 -9.61
C ALA A 60 -5.83 7.96 -9.36
N LEU A 61 -6.85 7.65 -8.55
CA LEU A 61 -7.89 8.60 -8.19
C LEU A 61 -7.34 9.76 -7.37
N GLU A 62 -6.48 9.47 -6.41
CA GLU A 62 -5.84 10.50 -5.59
C GLU A 62 -4.94 11.40 -6.45
N GLU A 63 -4.17 10.81 -7.36
CA GLU A 63 -3.31 11.54 -8.29
C GLU A 63 -4.12 12.42 -9.25
N GLN A 64 -5.30 11.95 -9.68
CA GLN A 64 -6.19 12.76 -10.50
C GLN A 64 -6.66 14.02 -9.75
N ILE A 65 -7.03 13.87 -8.48
CA ILE A 65 -7.42 14.99 -7.63
C ILE A 65 -6.27 15.99 -7.49
N MET A 66 -5.07 15.49 -7.26
CA MET A 66 -3.88 16.35 -7.15
C MET A 66 -3.63 17.14 -8.43
N ARG A 67 -3.77 16.51 -9.60
CA ARG A 67 -3.60 17.19 -10.89
C ARG A 67 -4.67 18.25 -11.09
N GLN A 68 -5.93 17.93 -10.82
CA GLN A 68 -7.05 18.86 -10.97
C GLN A 68 -6.89 20.11 -10.09
N LYS A 69 -6.37 19.92 -8.89
CA LYS A 69 -6.16 21.00 -7.93
C LYS A 69 -4.77 21.64 -8.03
N LYS A 70 -3.96 21.22 -8.98
CA LYS A 70 -2.60 21.74 -9.24
C LYS A 70 -1.74 21.69 -7.97
N TYR A 71 -1.80 20.55 -7.28
CA TYR A 71 -1.03 20.34 -6.06
C TYR A 71 0.47 20.38 -6.37
N ASP A 72 1.23 21.22 -5.67
CA ASP A 72 2.63 21.48 -5.95
C ASP A 72 3.57 20.29 -5.60
N GLN A 73 3.10 19.36 -4.78
CA GLN A 73 3.87 18.16 -4.40
C GLN A 73 3.42 16.89 -5.14
N TYR A 74 2.73 17.05 -6.26
CA TYR A 74 2.19 15.93 -7.04
C TYR A 74 3.26 14.92 -7.44
N GLU A 75 4.38 15.37 -8.00
CA GLU A 75 5.42 14.47 -8.49
C GLU A 75 6.04 13.65 -7.34
N ASP A 76 6.31 14.29 -6.21
CA ASP A 76 6.85 13.60 -5.04
C ASP A 76 5.88 12.56 -4.49
N HIS A 77 4.59 12.91 -4.38
CA HIS A 77 3.55 12.03 -3.88
C HIS A 77 3.35 10.83 -4.79
N LYS A 78 3.31 11.07 -6.10
CA LYS A 78 3.17 10.01 -7.11
C LYS A 78 4.36 9.04 -7.07
N THR A 79 5.58 9.57 -6.97
CA THR A 79 6.78 8.75 -6.90
C THR A 79 6.71 7.82 -5.69
N ASP A 80 6.19 8.31 -4.57
CA ASP A 80 6.05 7.49 -3.36
C ASP A 80 4.99 6.40 -3.52
N HIS A 81 3.88 6.70 -4.21
CA HIS A 81 2.90 5.67 -4.58
C HIS A 81 3.53 4.56 -5.42
N GLU A 82 4.37 4.91 -6.37
CA GLU A 82 5.04 3.94 -7.23
C GLU A 82 5.98 3.03 -6.45
N ARG A 83 6.60 3.54 -5.38
CA ARG A 83 7.45 2.71 -4.50
C ARG A 83 6.66 1.59 -3.83
N LEU A 84 5.46 1.90 -3.31
CA LEU A 84 4.62 0.85 -2.71
C LEU A 84 4.21 -0.18 -3.74
N LEU A 85 3.80 0.25 -4.94
CA LEU A 85 3.43 -0.66 -6.01
C LEU A 85 4.60 -1.56 -6.43
N ASP A 86 5.82 -1.00 -6.47
CA ASP A 86 7.02 -1.79 -6.76
C ASP A 86 7.30 -2.80 -5.65
N ASP A 87 7.11 -2.44 -4.38
CA ASP A 87 7.28 -3.36 -3.27
C ASP A 87 6.28 -4.54 -3.37
N ILE A 88 5.04 -4.27 -3.77
CA ILE A 88 4.05 -5.33 -3.99
C ILE A 88 4.48 -6.23 -5.16
N ARG A 89 5.00 -5.67 -6.25
CA ARG A 89 5.53 -6.45 -7.37
C ARG A 89 6.69 -7.33 -6.95
N ASP A 90 7.56 -6.85 -6.06
CA ASP A 90 8.66 -7.65 -5.53
C ASP A 90 8.13 -8.88 -4.79
N ILE A 91 7.02 -8.73 -4.05
CA ILE A 91 6.36 -9.86 -3.40
C ILE A 91 5.80 -10.83 -4.44
N MET A 92 5.19 -10.31 -5.52
CA MET A 92 4.67 -11.14 -6.60
C MET A 92 5.79 -11.95 -7.27
N ASP A 93 6.93 -11.30 -7.54
CA ASP A 93 8.09 -11.95 -8.13
C ASP A 93 8.66 -13.02 -7.19
N ALA A 94 8.74 -12.73 -5.89
CA ALA A 94 9.22 -13.70 -4.90
C ALA A 94 8.30 -14.92 -4.79
N HIS A 95 6.99 -14.72 -4.95
CA HIS A 95 6.04 -15.83 -4.99
C HIS A 95 6.29 -16.70 -6.23
N GLU A 96 6.50 -16.09 -7.39
CA GLU A 96 6.73 -16.79 -8.63
C GLU A 96 8.02 -17.60 -8.62
N ASP A 97 9.10 -17.05 -8.06
CA ASP A 97 10.42 -17.71 -8.00
C ASP A 97 10.66 -18.51 -6.72
N ASP A 98 9.63 -18.66 -5.88
CA ASP A 98 9.67 -19.45 -4.63
C ASP A 98 10.65 -18.93 -3.57
N THR A 99 10.96 -17.63 -3.57
CA THR A 99 11.85 -17.03 -2.56
C THR A 99 11.10 -16.26 -1.47
N TYR A 100 9.77 -16.24 -1.51
CA TYR A 100 8.97 -15.47 -0.56
C TYR A 100 9.23 -15.88 0.90
N ALA A 101 9.31 -17.18 1.20
CA ALA A 101 9.43 -17.67 2.57
C ALA A 101 10.67 -17.11 3.29
N GLU A 102 11.75 -16.90 2.55
CA GLU A 102 13.01 -16.37 3.09
C GLU A 102 13.00 -14.86 3.24
N ARG A 103 12.08 -14.17 2.55
CA ARG A 103 12.06 -12.70 2.45
C ARG A 103 10.84 -12.07 3.12
N LYS A 104 9.92 -12.87 3.65
CA LYS A 104 8.62 -12.38 4.13
C LYS A 104 8.71 -11.32 5.22
N HIS A 105 9.63 -11.44 6.15
CA HIS A 105 9.80 -10.44 7.22
C HIS A 105 10.37 -9.13 6.67
N ALA A 106 11.29 -9.21 5.71
CA ALA A 106 11.83 -8.03 5.06
C ALA A 106 10.72 -7.28 4.28
N PHE A 107 9.85 -8.00 3.59
CA PHE A 107 8.71 -7.37 2.91
C PHE A 107 7.78 -6.67 3.88
N ALA A 108 7.43 -7.33 5.00
CA ALA A 108 6.55 -6.72 6.00
C ALA A 108 7.17 -5.46 6.60
N ASP A 109 8.47 -5.47 6.89
CA ASP A 109 9.17 -4.31 7.42
C ASP A 109 9.19 -3.16 6.40
N ARG A 110 9.43 -3.44 5.13
CA ARG A 110 9.42 -2.44 4.06
C ARG A 110 8.05 -1.77 3.92
N LEU A 111 6.98 -2.57 3.96
CA LEU A 111 5.62 -2.04 3.87
C LEU A 111 5.27 -1.21 5.11
N GLN A 112 5.64 -1.67 6.30
CA GLN A 112 5.40 -0.92 7.54
C GLN A 112 6.13 0.43 7.49
N ASP A 113 7.38 0.45 7.08
CA ASP A 113 8.18 1.68 6.98
C ASP A 113 7.56 2.63 5.96
N TRP A 114 7.08 2.11 4.82
CA TRP A 114 6.42 2.92 3.81
C TRP A 114 5.17 3.61 4.39
N PHE A 115 4.32 2.87 5.12
CA PHE A 115 3.11 3.43 5.70
C PHE A 115 3.43 4.49 6.76
N VAL A 116 4.40 4.21 7.62
CA VAL A 116 4.81 5.19 8.64
C VAL A 116 5.22 6.49 7.98
N GLU A 117 6.11 6.43 6.99
CA GLU A 117 6.60 7.62 6.32
C GLU A 117 5.52 8.32 5.49
N HIS A 118 4.78 7.55 4.67
CA HIS A 118 3.81 8.13 3.75
C HIS A 118 2.64 8.79 4.47
N PHE A 119 2.01 8.10 5.40
CA PHE A 119 0.84 8.63 6.09
C PHE A 119 1.17 9.83 6.99
N LYS A 120 2.32 9.80 7.64
CA LYS A 120 2.72 10.89 8.54
C LYS A 120 3.22 12.13 7.80
N THR A 121 3.69 11.99 6.59
CA THR A 121 4.28 13.09 5.83
C THR A 121 3.44 13.46 4.61
N ARG A 122 3.47 12.64 3.57
CA ARG A 122 2.88 12.99 2.27
C ARG A 122 1.36 13.06 2.30
N ASP A 123 0.70 12.05 2.85
CA ASP A 123 -0.76 12.04 2.95
C ASP A 123 -1.27 13.10 3.92
N ALA A 124 -0.64 13.25 5.07
CA ALA A 124 -1.04 14.27 6.03
C ALA A 124 -0.97 15.67 5.40
N ARG A 125 0.11 15.94 4.65
CA ARG A 125 0.27 17.21 3.94
C ARG A 125 -0.79 17.43 2.87
N LEU A 126 -1.07 16.39 2.06
CA LEU A 126 -2.07 16.46 1.00
C LEU A 126 -3.45 16.79 1.56
N HIS A 127 -3.90 16.03 2.55
CA HIS A 127 -5.24 16.18 3.11
C HIS A 127 -5.39 17.49 3.87
N LYS A 128 -4.34 17.94 4.53
CA LYS A 128 -4.34 19.25 5.20
C LYS A 128 -4.48 20.40 4.20
N ARG A 129 -3.77 20.33 3.07
CA ARG A 129 -3.77 21.42 2.07
C ARG A 129 -5.03 21.46 1.23
N LEU A 130 -5.52 20.31 0.79
CA LEU A 130 -6.64 20.25 -0.15
C LEU A 130 -7.98 20.00 0.52
N GLY A 131 -8.01 19.57 1.77
CA GLY A 131 -9.23 19.28 2.49
C GLY A 131 -9.99 18.08 1.94
N VAL A 132 -9.29 17.16 1.32
CA VAL A 132 -9.89 15.96 0.69
C VAL A 132 -9.47 14.68 1.38
#